data_2d987be5adb3ab731477685bc7fcdfe1
#
_entry.id   2d987be5adb3ab731477685bc7fcdfe1
#
_cell.length_a   1.000
_cell.length_b   1.000
_cell.length_c   1.000
_cell.angle_alpha   90.00
_cell.angle_beta   90.00
_cell.angle_gamma   90.00
#
_symmetry.space_group_name_H-M   'P 1'
#
loop_
_entity.id
_entity.type
_entity.pdbx_description
1 polymer ?
#
loop_
_entity_poly.entity_id
_entity_poly.type
_entity_poly.pdbx_seq_one_letter_code
_entity_poly.pdbx_strand_id
1 'polypeptide(L)'
;MMPTGKASGNAVLAKARALYGSRLRADDYRRLMACRTMTELAAALKEYPLYSEALAEVNPQYARRVQLENLLRQSLYTRYDSLCRYDRSAGSKVYEYFTLCCEVDELTAAMRCLDAGRPDDYLFRLPEFMQQRCCIDLYALAKATSLDGILAAVAGTRWEKVLAPLQSAKPDRGLTAQAEPLLQDFRHRALVALAPAKGGTSAAPNLRDLVELECDTSAVSNAARLIRIGAPDSVVRTNARRDCTALTNDEWEYLLAARDLDTFKARFARTKYGPLLEHHEYSVLKEGFFHYRCDWCRKWLRFSTDPTLVMLCYVWLARCEVQDLDHIIEGVHYKLPPEDVQPLLVGFDEKD
;
A
#
# COMPACT_ATOMS: atom_id res chain seq x y z
N MET A 1 8.84 17.67 30.91
CA MET A 1 7.98 18.69 30.31
C MET A 1 7.53 18.16 28.94
N MET A 2 6.25 17.88 28.72
CA MET A 2 5.77 17.32 27.43
C MET A 2 5.66 18.46 26.41
N PRO A 3 6.13 18.28 25.15
CA PRO A 3 6.00 19.30 24.13
C PRO A 3 4.50 19.58 23.85
N THR A 4 4.17 20.85 23.69
CA THR A 4 2.85 21.31 23.29
C THR A 4 2.54 20.80 21.86
N GLY A 5 1.28 20.63 21.47
CA GLY A 5 0.89 20.01 20.19
C GLY A 5 1.57 20.59 18.94
N LYS A 6 1.93 21.89 18.92
CA LYS A 6 2.72 22.49 17.83
C LYS A 6 4.16 21.99 17.77
N ALA A 7 4.81 21.77 18.92
CA ALA A 7 6.18 21.25 18.96
C ALA A 7 6.24 19.78 18.51
N SER A 8 5.21 18.98 18.82
CA SER A 8 5.03 17.61 18.36
C SER A 8 4.89 17.54 16.84
N GLY A 9 4.03 18.37 16.25
CA GLY A 9 3.84 18.42 14.79
C GLY A 9 5.12 18.77 14.03
N ASN A 10 5.89 19.76 14.50
CA ASN A 10 7.16 20.11 13.88
C ASN A 10 8.20 18.98 13.93
N ALA A 11 8.19 18.17 15.01
CA ALA A 11 9.06 17.00 15.11
C ALA A 11 8.70 15.91 14.08
N VAL A 12 7.41 15.67 13.84
CA VAL A 12 6.94 14.76 12.77
C VAL A 12 7.40 15.24 11.40
N LEU A 13 7.21 16.54 11.10
CA LEU A 13 7.63 17.14 9.83
C LEU A 13 9.13 16.96 9.59
N ALA A 14 9.94 17.30 10.58
CA ALA A 14 11.39 17.19 10.49
C ALA A 14 11.83 15.73 10.32
N LYS A 15 11.27 14.82 11.11
CA LYS A 15 11.62 13.38 11.07
C LYS A 15 11.21 12.72 9.76
N ALA A 16 9.99 12.97 9.26
CA ALA A 16 9.54 12.41 8.00
C ALA A 16 10.39 12.88 6.81
N ARG A 17 10.76 14.18 6.78
CA ARG A 17 11.64 14.72 5.75
C ARG A 17 13.06 14.18 5.84
N ALA A 18 13.60 14.02 7.05
CA ALA A 18 14.92 13.43 7.25
C ALA A 18 14.95 11.97 6.77
N LEU A 19 13.95 11.16 7.13
CA LEU A 19 13.82 9.78 6.66
C LEU A 19 13.69 9.72 5.13
N TYR A 20 12.90 10.60 4.53
CA TYR A 20 12.79 10.68 3.07
C TYR A 20 14.10 11.13 2.40
N GLY A 21 14.89 11.97 3.08
CA GLY A 21 16.23 12.37 2.61
C GLY A 21 17.20 11.20 2.46
N SER A 22 17.00 10.13 3.24
CA SER A 22 17.83 8.91 3.22
C SER A 22 17.31 7.82 2.27
N ARG A 23 16.29 8.12 1.45
CA ARG A 23 15.74 7.16 0.47
C ARG A 23 16.76 6.74 -0.57
N LEU A 24 16.47 5.66 -1.26
CA LEU A 24 17.22 5.24 -2.44
C LEU A 24 17.09 6.27 -3.57
N ARG A 25 18.19 6.47 -4.30
CA ARG A 25 18.30 7.32 -5.48
C ARG A 25 18.39 6.46 -6.74
N ALA A 26 18.27 7.08 -7.90
CA ALA A 26 18.36 6.39 -9.18
C ALA A 26 19.62 5.50 -9.31
N ASP A 27 20.77 5.99 -8.86
CA ASP A 27 22.02 5.22 -8.90
C ASP A 27 22.00 4.04 -7.93
N ASP A 28 21.35 4.17 -6.78
CA ASP A 28 21.17 3.08 -5.83
C ASP A 28 20.31 1.96 -6.43
N TYR A 29 19.19 2.32 -7.05
CA TYR A 29 18.34 1.37 -7.77
C TYR A 29 19.13 0.63 -8.89
N ARG A 30 19.90 1.38 -9.72
CA ARG A 30 20.74 0.78 -10.76
C ARG A 30 21.75 -0.20 -10.17
N ARG A 31 22.39 0.18 -9.06
CA ARG A 31 23.35 -0.68 -8.35
C ARG A 31 22.68 -1.95 -7.83
N LEU A 32 21.49 -1.85 -7.24
CA LEU A 32 20.74 -2.99 -6.70
C LEU A 32 20.25 -3.92 -7.81
N MET A 33 19.75 -3.39 -8.92
CA MET A 33 19.33 -4.18 -10.10
C MET A 33 20.52 -4.88 -10.78
N ALA A 34 21.74 -4.36 -10.65
CA ALA A 34 22.94 -4.97 -11.21
C ALA A 34 23.46 -6.16 -10.40
N CYS A 35 22.95 -6.41 -9.18
CA CYS A 35 23.30 -7.57 -8.37
C CYS A 35 22.87 -8.87 -9.07
N ARG A 36 23.75 -9.86 -9.09
CA ARG A 36 23.52 -11.15 -9.76
C ARG A 36 23.07 -12.25 -8.82
N THR A 37 23.28 -12.07 -7.53
CA THR A 37 23.01 -13.05 -6.48
C THR A 37 22.32 -12.41 -5.28
N MET A 38 21.56 -13.23 -4.55
CA MET A 38 20.95 -12.79 -3.29
C MET A 38 22.01 -12.36 -2.25
N THR A 39 23.20 -12.95 -2.30
CA THR A 39 24.35 -12.59 -1.46
C THR A 39 24.81 -11.15 -1.73
N GLU A 40 25.00 -10.79 -3.00
CA GLU A 40 25.40 -9.45 -3.41
C GLU A 40 24.32 -8.42 -3.04
N LEU A 41 23.06 -8.75 -3.33
CA LEU A 41 21.93 -7.87 -3.03
C LEU A 41 21.78 -7.63 -1.52
N ALA A 42 21.85 -8.68 -0.69
CA ALA A 42 21.78 -8.56 0.76
C ALA A 42 22.96 -7.72 1.33
N ALA A 43 24.16 -7.91 0.80
CA ALA A 43 25.34 -7.12 1.17
C ALA A 43 25.15 -5.64 0.81
N ALA A 44 24.67 -5.34 -0.40
CA ALA A 44 24.42 -3.99 -0.85
C ALA A 44 23.33 -3.29 -0.02
N LEU A 45 22.22 -3.98 0.28
CA LEU A 45 21.14 -3.43 1.08
C LEU A 45 21.55 -3.04 2.51
N LYS A 46 22.52 -3.78 3.10
CA LYS A 46 23.05 -3.45 4.44
C LYS A 46 23.80 -2.11 4.49
N GLU A 47 24.26 -1.59 3.38
CA GLU A 47 24.99 -0.32 3.32
C GLU A 47 24.05 0.90 3.43
N TYR A 48 22.75 0.73 3.17
CA TYR A 48 21.78 1.83 3.20
C TYR A 48 21.25 2.08 4.61
N PRO A 49 21.30 3.34 5.09
CA PRO A 49 20.93 3.68 6.48
C PRO A 49 19.50 3.27 6.87
N LEU A 50 18.57 3.26 5.91
CA LEU A 50 17.17 2.89 6.17
C LEU A 50 16.99 1.38 6.40
N TYR A 51 17.93 0.56 5.98
CA TYR A 51 17.82 -0.90 6.00
C TYR A 51 18.90 -1.57 6.85
N SER A 52 20.02 -0.87 7.13
CA SER A 52 21.18 -1.42 7.83
C SER A 52 20.84 -2.02 9.20
N GLU A 53 19.97 -1.36 9.98
CA GLU A 53 19.56 -1.86 11.30
C GLU A 53 18.74 -3.15 11.18
N ALA A 54 17.73 -3.18 10.30
CA ALA A 54 16.88 -4.36 10.08
C ALA A 54 17.65 -5.56 9.52
N LEU A 55 18.71 -5.30 8.74
CA LEU A 55 19.53 -6.33 8.12
C LEU A 55 20.81 -6.66 8.92
N ALA A 56 21.04 -6.06 10.08
CA ALA A 56 22.28 -6.17 10.85
C ALA A 56 22.72 -7.63 11.06
N GLU A 57 21.78 -8.48 11.52
CA GLU A 57 22.01 -9.89 11.85
C GLU A 57 21.98 -10.82 10.61
N VAL A 58 21.68 -10.30 9.41
CA VAL A 58 21.64 -11.12 8.20
C VAL A 58 23.06 -11.45 7.74
N ASN A 59 23.37 -12.76 7.64
CA ASN A 59 24.54 -13.17 6.91
C ASN A 59 24.21 -13.22 5.41
N PRO A 60 24.85 -12.38 4.56
CA PRO A 60 24.52 -12.31 3.14
C PRO A 60 24.65 -13.64 2.40
N GLN A 61 25.58 -14.52 2.80
CA GLN A 61 25.77 -15.83 2.17
C GLN A 61 24.57 -16.77 2.31
N TYR A 62 23.75 -16.58 3.33
CA TYR A 62 22.57 -17.41 3.62
C TYR A 62 21.26 -16.64 3.47
N ALA A 63 21.32 -15.43 2.93
CA ALA A 63 20.14 -14.59 2.74
C ALA A 63 19.14 -15.25 1.77
N ARG A 64 17.88 -15.35 2.24
CA ARG A 64 16.76 -15.89 1.45
C ARG A 64 15.80 -14.78 1.07
N ARG A 65 15.16 -14.92 -0.09
CA ARG A 65 14.15 -13.96 -0.60
C ARG A 65 13.14 -13.55 0.47
N VAL A 66 12.40 -14.51 1.01
CA VAL A 66 11.34 -14.25 2.01
C VAL A 66 11.88 -13.55 3.27
N GLN A 67 13.11 -13.87 3.67
CA GLN A 67 13.76 -13.23 4.81
C GLN A 67 14.01 -11.74 4.52
N LEU A 68 14.56 -11.42 3.35
CA LEU A 68 14.82 -10.02 2.97
C LEU A 68 13.53 -9.22 2.86
N GLU A 69 12.52 -9.74 2.16
CA GLU A 69 11.18 -9.12 2.05
C GLU A 69 10.57 -8.82 3.44
N ASN A 70 10.67 -9.76 4.39
CA ASN A 70 10.19 -9.56 5.75
C ASN A 70 10.95 -8.45 6.49
N LEU A 71 12.28 -8.42 6.39
CA LEU A 71 13.11 -7.42 7.05
C LEU A 71 12.92 -6.01 6.46
N LEU A 72 12.69 -5.91 5.15
CA LEU A 72 12.31 -4.64 4.52
C LEU A 72 10.96 -4.13 5.03
N ARG A 73 9.97 -5.01 5.14
CA ARG A 73 8.67 -4.68 5.76
C ARG A 73 8.81 -4.29 7.23
N GLN A 74 9.65 -4.98 7.99
CA GLN A 74 9.98 -4.63 9.38
C GLN A 74 10.59 -3.23 9.45
N SER A 75 11.55 -2.91 8.58
CA SER A 75 12.17 -1.58 8.51
C SER A 75 11.12 -0.49 8.25
N LEU A 76 10.21 -0.71 7.30
CA LEU A 76 9.11 0.21 7.02
C LEU A 76 8.24 0.43 8.26
N TYR A 77 7.85 -0.64 8.93
CA TYR A 77 7.00 -0.59 10.12
C TYR A 77 7.68 0.13 11.28
N THR A 78 8.98 -0.12 11.50
CA THR A 78 9.77 0.55 12.55
C THR A 78 9.88 2.05 12.30
N ARG A 79 10.13 2.46 11.05
CA ARG A 79 10.16 3.88 10.64
C ARG A 79 8.81 4.55 10.89
N TYR A 80 7.75 3.89 10.53
CA TYR A 80 6.39 4.33 10.75
C TYR A 80 6.07 4.47 12.24
N ASP A 81 6.36 3.44 13.06
CA ASP A 81 6.18 3.49 14.51
C ASP A 81 6.95 4.66 15.15
N SER A 82 8.17 4.90 14.64
CA SER A 82 8.99 6.02 15.12
C SER A 82 8.35 7.38 14.85
N LEU A 83 7.66 7.56 13.71
CA LEU A 83 6.92 8.79 13.41
C LEU A 83 5.72 8.97 14.34
N CYS A 84 4.96 7.90 14.57
CA CYS A 84 3.78 7.91 15.42
C CYS A 84 4.10 8.24 16.89
N ARG A 85 5.32 7.93 17.36
CA ARG A 85 5.77 8.32 18.72
C ARG A 85 5.88 9.82 18.91
N TYR A 86 6.14 10.57 17.84
CA TYR A 86 6.22 12.04 17.89
C TYR A 86 4.84 12.70 17.80
N ASP A 87 3.85 12.02 17.21
CA ASP A 87 2.51 12.57 17.05
C ASP A 87 1.49 11.85 17.94
N ARG A 88 1.32 12.37 19.17
CA ARG A 88 0.34 11.85 20.12
C ARG A 88 -1.10 12.34 19.90
N SER A 89 -1.28 13.40 19.11
CA SER A 89 -2.59 14.06 18.98
C SER A 89 -3.31 13.78 17.67
N ALA A 90 -2.59 13.71 16.54
CA ALA A 90 -3.17 13.45 15.21
C ALA A 90 -2.84 12.04 14.71
N GLY A 91 -1.78 11.43 15.22
CA GLY A 91 -1.25 10.16 14.75
C GLY A 91 -2.11 8.95 15.05
N SER A 92 -3.04 9.00 15.99
CA SER A 92 -3.84 7.83 16.36
C SER A 92 -4.63 7.26 15.18
N LYS A 93 -5.37 8.09 14.44
CA LYS A 93 -6.19 7.63 13.30
C LYS A 93 -5.34 7.13 12.14
N VAL A 94 -4.26 7.84 11.81
CA VAL A 94 -3.34 7.45 10.74
C VAL A 94 -2.61 6.17 11.14
N TYR A 95 -2.16 6.07 12.38
CA TYR A 95 -1.56 4.87 12.92
C TYR A 95 -2.49 3.66 12.84
N GLU A 96 -3.74 3.83 13.30
CA GLU A 96 -4.77 2.79 13.21
C GLU A 96 -5.03 2.36 11.78
N TYR A 97 -5.09 3.31 10.83
CA TYR A 97 -5.28 3.00 9.42
C TYR A 97 -4.13 2.19 8.83
N PHE A 98 -2.87 2.52 9.16
CA PHE A 98 -1.74 1.75 8.66
C PHE A 98 -1.65 0.36 9.29
N THR A 99 -1.87 0.24 10.59
CA THR A 99 -1.96 -1.06 11.25
C THR A 99 -3.05 -1.91 10.59
N LEU A 100 -4.21 -1.30 10.33
CA LEU A 100 -5.30 -1.95 9.60
C LEU A 100 -4.89 -2.41 8.21
N CYS A 101 -4.15 -1.59 7.45
CA CYS A 101 -3.65 -2.00 6.12
C CYS A 101 -2.72 -3.21 6.23
N CYS A 102 -1.80 -3.22 7.21
CA CYS A 102 -0.94 -4.37 7.45
C CYS A 102 -1.73 -5.61 7.84
N GLU A 103 -2.75 -5.47 8.71
CA GLU A 103 -3.63 -6.57 9.09
C GLU A 103 -4.40 -7.15 7.88
N VAL A 104 -4.89 -6.30 6.97
CA VAL A 104 -5.52 -6.73 5.70
C VAL A 104 -4.53 -7.53 4.86
N ASP A 105 -3.29 -7.05 4.74
CA ASP A 105 -2.26 -7.72 3.97
C ASP A 105 -1.93 -9.11 4.56
N GLU A 106 -1.87 -9.23 5.89
CA GLU A 106 -1.59 -10.51 6.57
C GLU A 106 -2.77 -11.49 6.47
N LEU A 107 -4.01 -11.04 6.68
CA LEU A 107 -5.20 -11.87 6.47
C LEU A 107 -5.29 -12.38 5.03
N THR A 108 -5.04 -11.49 4.06
CA THR A 108 -5.04 -11.87 2.64
C THR A 108 -3.94 -12.90 2.34
N ALA A 109 -2.75 -12.73 2.92
CA ALA A 109 -1.64 -13.64 2.73
C ALA A 109 -1.93 -15.04 3.31
N ALA A 110 -2.47 -15.12 4.52
CA ALA A 110 -2.85 -16.38 5.14
C ALA A 110 -3.93 -17.12 4.32
N MET A 111 -4.96 -16.39 3.86
CA MET A 111 -6.01 -16.96 3.02
C MET A 111 -5.49 -17.46 1.67
N ARG A 112 -4.53 -16.76 1.05
CA ARG A 112 -3.86 -17.20 -0.19
C ARG A 112 -3.06 -18.49 0.02
N CYS A 113 -2.38 -18.63 1.16
CA CYS A 113 -1.67 -19.87 1.50
C CYS A 113 -2.64 -21.04 1.67
N LEU A 114 -3.81 -20.81 2.28
CA LEU A 114 -4.89 -21.81 2.38
C LEU A 114 -5.44 -22.19 1.00
N ASP A 115 -5.77 -21.22 0.17
CA ASP A 115 -6.29 -21.46 -1.20
C ASP A 115 -5.29 -22.24 -2.06
N ALA A 116 -3.98 -22.02 -1.82
CA ALA A 116 -2.90 -22.73 -2.50
C ALA A 116 -2.66 -24.16 -1.93
N GLY A 117 -3.38 -24.57 -0.88
CA GLY A 117 -3.16 -25.85 -0.18
C GLY A 117 -1.84 -25.92 0.58
N ARG A 118 -1.22 -24.79 0.91
CA ARG A 118 0.07 -24.67 1.59
C ARG A 118 0.00 -23.69 2.77
N PRO A 119 -0.83 -23.99 3.80
CA PRO A 119 -1.01 -23.09 4.94
C PRO A 119 0.29 -22.80 5.68
N ASP A 120 1.20 -23.77 5.77
CA ASP A 120 2.49 -23.65 6.47
C ASP A 120 3.41 -22.60 5.84
N ASP A 121 3.21 -22.24 4.55
CA ASP A 121 4.01 -21.20 3.88
C ASP A 121 3.85 -19.83 4.55
N TYR A 122 2.72 -19.59 5.22
CA TYR A 122 2.51 -18.34 5.94
C TYR A 122 3.43 -18.19 7.16
N LEU A 123 3.79 -19.30 7.83
CA LEU A 123 4.71 -19.26 8.98
C LEU A 123 6.08 -18.69 8.63
N PHE A 124 6.58 -18.94 7.42
CA PHE A 124 7.89 -18.41 6.97
C PHE A 124 7.90 -16.90 6.74
N ARG A 125 6.75 -16.28 6.65
CA ARG A 125 6.60 -14.84 6.45
C ARG A 125 5.94 -14.11 7.61
N LEU A 126 5.81 -14.78 8.76
CA LEU A 126 5.18 -14.25 9.97
C LEU A 126 5.83 -12.92 10.39
N PRO A 127 5.08 -11.81 10.45
CA PRO A 127 5.64 -10.51 10.82
C PRO A 127 5.63 -10.35 12.36
N GLU A 128 6.53 -11.01 13.05
CA GLU A 128 6.62 -11.00 14.52
C GLU A 128 6.70 -9.57 15.10
N PHE A 129 7.30 -8.64 14.35
CA PHE A 129 7.40 -7.24 14.73
C PHE A 129 6.04 -6.52 14.88
N MET A 130 4.97 -7.06 14.29
CA MET A 130 3.61 -6.52 14.39
C MET A 130 2.81 -7.07 15.56
N GLN A 131 3.23 -8.17 16.17
CA GLN A 131 2.44 -8.91 17.17
C GLN A 131 1.95 -8.04 18.34
N GLN A 132 2.76 -7.07 18.79
CA GLN A 132 2.38 -6.21 19.91
C GLN A 132 1.40 -5.08 19.54
N ARG A 133 1.14 -4.88 18.27
CA ARG A 133 0.43 -3.70 17.75
C ARG A 133 -0.79 -4.03 16.90
N CYS A 134 -0.83 -5.19 16.29
CA CYS A 134 -2.01 -5.65 15.57
C CYS A 134 -3.02 -6.29 16.53
N CYS A 135 -4.28 -6.27 16.15
CA CYS A 135 -5.33 -6.90 16.95
C CYS A 135 -5.54 -8.39 16.61
N ILE A 136 -4.85 -8.90 15.59
CA ILE A 136 -4.91 -10.30 15.15
C ILE A 136 -3.90 -11.12 15.95
N ASP A 137 -4.28 -12.31 16.39
CA ASP A 137 -3.31 -13.29 16.88
C ASP A 137 -2.58 -13.91 15.68
N LEU A 138 -1.39 -13.35 15.37
CA LEU A 138 -0.59 -13.77 14.23
C LEU A 138 -0.07 -15.21 14.37
N TYR A 139 0.18 -15.69 15.60
CA TYR A 139 0.60 -17.07 15.83
C TYR A 139 -0.56 -18.05 15.64
N ALA A 140 -1.77 -17.70 16.07
CA ALA A 140 -2.97 -18.48 15.77
C ALA A 140 -3.24 -18.48 14.25
N LEU A 141 -3.09 -17.32 13.59
CA LEU A 141 -3.24 -17.20 12.13
C LEU A 141 -2.22 -18.08 11.38
N ALA A 142 -0.97 -18.15 11.85
CA ALA A 142 0.07 -18.98 11.24
C ALA A 142 -0.17 -20.50 11.42
N LYS A 143 -0.96 -20.89 12.39
CA LYS A 143 -1.37 -22.29 12.62
C LYS A 143 -2.70 -22.63 11.95
N ALA A 144 -3.38 -21.67 11.35
CA ALA A 144 -4.67 -21.87 10.73
C ALA A 144 -4.54 -22.72 9.45
N THR A 145 -5.19 -23.89 9.45
CA THR A 145 -5.27 -24.80 8.29
C THR A 145 -6.65 -24.81 7.64
N SER A 146 -7.56 -23.97 8.13
CA SER A 146 -8.94 -23.85 7.67
C SER A 146 -9.49 -22.44 7.91
N LEU A 147 -10.66 -22.15 7.33
CA LEU A 147 -11.40 -20.93 7.62
C LEU A 147 -11.68 -20.75 9.11
N ASP A 148 -12.10 -21.82 9.79
CA ASP A 148 -12.39 -21.76 11.24
C ASP A 148 -11.16 -21.36 12.05
N GLY A 149 -9.97 -21.82 11.64
CA GLY A 149 -8.71 -21.39 12.25
C GLY A 149 -8.44 -19.89 12.05
N ILE A 150 -8.71 -19.35 10.87
CA ILE A 150 -8.60 -17.91 10.62
C ILE A 150 -9.61 -17.12 11.46
N LEU A 151 -10.86 -17.57 11.52
CA LEU A 151 -11.89 -16.92 12.33
C LEU A 151 -11.55 -16.96 13.83
N ALA A 152 -10.96 -18.05 14.32
CA ALA A 152 -10.45 -18.14 15.70
C ALA A 152 -9.31 -17.13 15.96
N ALA A 153 -8.39 -16.93 15.02
CA ALA A 153 -7.29 -15.98 15.14
C ALA A 153 -7.74 -14.50 15.21
N VAL A 154 -8.94 -14.19 14.71
CA VAL A 154 -9.52 -12.85 14.73
C VAL A 154 -10.64 -12.67 15.75
N ALA A 155 -10.96 -13.67 16.53
CA ALA A 155 -12.04 -13.64 17.53
C ALA A 155 -11.84 -12.48 18.54
N GLY A 156 -12.91 -11.77 18.88
CA GLY A 156 -12.87 -10.60 19.77
C GLY A 156 -12.29 -9.32 19.14
N THR A 157 -11.86 -9.37 17.88
CA THR A 157 -11.31 -8.22 17.16
C THR A 157 -12.32 -7.56 16.23
N ARG A 158 -11.94 -6.43 15.64
CA ARG A 158 -12.72 -5.77 14.57
C ARG A 158 -12.96 -6.69 13.36
N TRP A 159 -12.06 -7.64 13.11
CA TRP A 159 -12.10 -8.55 11.97
C TRP A 159 -13.13 -9.67 12.11
N GLU A 160 -13.50 -10.03 13.32
CA GLU A 160 -14.54 -11.05 13.56
C GLU A 160 -15.84 -10.70 12.82
N LYS A 161 -16.34 -9.47 12.99
CA LYS A 161 -17.57 -9.01 12.31
C LYS A 161 -17.39 -8.84 10.81
N VAL A 162 -16.20 -8.42 10.36
CA VAL A 162 -15.89 -8.23 8.94
C VAL A 162 -15.87 -9.56 8.20
N LEU A 163 -15.31 -10.59 8.81
CA LEU A 163 -15.16 -11.92 8.21
C LEU A 163 -16.32 -12.88 8.50
N ALA A 164 -17.25 -12.53 9.41
CA ALA A 164 -18.41 -13.36 9.72
C ALA A 164 -19.19 -13.86 8.48
N PRO A 165 -19.39 -13.08 7.40
CA PRO A 165 -20.08 -13.57 6.20
C PRO A 165 -19.40 -14.76 5.54
N LEU A 166 -18.10 -15.00 5.77
CA LEU A 166 -17.37 -16.13 5.21
C LEU A 166 -17.81 -17.48 5.79
N GLN A 167 -18.47 -17.50 6.96
CA GLN A 167 -19.06 -18.74 7.50
C GLN A 167 -20.11 -19.36 6.56
N SER A 168 -20.73 -18.52 5.70
CA SER A 168 -21.66 -18.96 4.66
C SER A 168 -21.00 -18.98 3.26
N ALA A 169 -19.66 -19.03 3.23
CA ALA A 169 -18.88 -19.01 1.99
C ALA A 169 -19.16 -20.23 1.11
N LYS A 170 -19.19 -20.03 -0.19
CA LYS A 170 -19.38 -21.11 -1.14
C LYS A 170 -18.08 -21.90 -1.33
N PRO A 171 -18.10 -23.24 -1.21
CA PRO A 171 -16.89 -24.06 -1.33
C PRO A 171 -16.20 -23.98 -2.71
N ASP A 172 -16.95 -23.65 -3.74
CA ASP A 172 -16.50 -23.59 -5.14
C ASP A 172 -15.71 -22.31 -5.47
N ARG A 173 -15.67 -21.36 -4.56
CA ARG A 173 -14.90 -20.12 -4.71
C ARG A 173 -13.78 -20.07 -3.70
N GLY A 174 -12.57 -19.73 -4.16
CA GLY A 174 -11.42 -19.53 -3.27
C GLY A 174 -11.75 -18.58 -2.11
N LEU A 175 -11.25 -18.88 -0.94
CA LEU A 175 -11.48 -18.12 0.28
C LEU A 175 -11.04 -16.66 0.14
N THR A 176 -9.84 -16.44 -0.46
CA THR A 176 -9.32 -15.10 -0.75
C THR A 176 -10.28 -14.28 -1.61
N ALA A 177 -10.83 -14.88 -2.67
CA ALA A 177 -11.74 -14.18 -3.58
C ALA A 177 -13.05 -13.73 -2.89
N GLN A 178 -13.47 -14.44 -1.85
CA GLN A 178 -14.66 -14.08 -1.07
C GLN A 178 -14.35 -13.09 0.05
N ALA A 179 -13.18 -13.18 0.66
CA ALA A 179 -12.73 -12.31 1.73
C ALA A 179 -12.29 -10.92 1.23
N GLU A 180 -11.61 -10.86 0.07
CA GLU A 180 -11.00 -9.62 -0.44
C GLU A 180 -12.00 -8.45 -0.55
N PRO A 181 -13.23 -8.61 -1.07
CA PRO A 181 -14.21 -7.51 -1.08
C PRO A 181 -14.57 -6.99 0.30
N LEU A 182 -14.68 -7.85 1.30
CA LEU A 182 -14.99 -7.49 2.69
C LEU A 182 -13.85 -6.70 3.33
N LEU A 183 -12.62 -7.18 3.18
CA LEU A 183 -11.41 -6.55 3.68
C LEU A 183 -11.19 -5.19 3.02
N GLN A 184 -11.33 -5.11 1.69
CA GLN A 184 -11.17 -3.87 0.95
C GLN A 184 -12.27 -2.85 1.27
N ASP A 185 -13.50 -3.29 1.51
CA ASP A 185 -14.58 -2.41 1.92
C ASP A 185 -14.31 -1.79 3.30
N PHE A 186 -13.86 -2.61 4.24
CA PHE A 186 -13.50 -2.11 5.57
C PHE A 186 -12.31 -1.13 5.52
N ARG A 187 -11.28 -1.45 4.74
CA ARG A 187 -10.12 -0.57 4.50
C ARG A 187 -10.53 0.75 3.87
N HIS A 188 -11.41 0.71 2.85
CA HIS A 188 -11.93 1.90 2.19
C HIS A 188 -12.67 2.82 3.18
N ARG A 189 -13.57 2.28 3.99
CA ARG A 189 -14.29 3.06 5.01
C ARG A 189 -13.34 3.69 6.03
N ALA A 190 -12.30 2.98 6.45
CA ALA A 190 -11.29 3.52 7.35
C ALA A 190 -10.47 4.65 6.68
N LEU A 191 -10.16 4.52 5.39
CA LEU A 191 -9.50 5.57 4.61
C LEU A 191 -10.39 6.83 4.51
N VAL A 192 -11.64 6.67 4.12
CA VAL A 192 -12.59 7.79 3.99
C VAL A 192 -12.76 8.53 5.33
N ALA A 193 -12.71 7.81 6.46
CA ALA A 193 -12.78 8.41 7.79
C ALA A 193 -11.57 9.32 8.15
N LEU A 194 -10.48 9.25 7.38
CA LEU A 194 -9.36 10.18 7.52
C LEU A 194 -9.61 11.53 6.82
N ALA A 195 -10.54 11.56 5.84
CA ALA A 195 -10.79 12.76 5.07
C ALA A 195 -11.49 13.84 5.93
N PRO A 196 -10.99 15.08 5.94
CA PRO A 196 -11.71 16.20 6.53
C PRO A 196 -13.07 16.40 5.85
N ALA A 197 -14.02 17.00 6.56
CA ALA A 197 -15.34 17.33 6.00
C ALA A 197 -15.20 18.21 4.75
N LYS A 198 -16.04 17.97 3.73
CA LYS A 198 -16.06 18.75 2.49
C LYS A 198 -16.58 20.16 2.79
N GLY A 199 -15.85 21.19 2.38
CA GLY A 199 -16.24 22.60 2.62
C GLY A 199 -15.97 23.12 4.04
N GLY A 200 -15.35 22.32 4.91
CA GLY A 200 -14.91 22.79 6.22
C GLY A 200 -13.68 23.71 6.14
N THR A 201 -13.51 24.58 7.13
CA THR A 201 -12.31 25.42 7.34
C THR A 201 -11.14 24.57 7.87
N SER A 202 -10.92 23.39 7.29
CA SER A 202 -9.85 22.48 7.73
C SER A 202 -8.49 23.12 7.47
N ALA A 203 -7.61 23.04 8.45
CA ALA A 203 -6.21 23.41 8.31
C ALA A 203 -5.43 22.51 7.29
N ALA A 204 -6.07 21.44 6.79
CA ALA A 204 -5.47 20.42 5.93
C ALA A 204 -6.35 20.09 4.70
N PRO A 205 -6.64 21.04 3.79
CA PRO A 205 -7.46 20.74 2.61
C PRO A 205 -6.83 19.65 1.74
N ASN A 206 -5.52 19.61 1.63
CA ASN A 206 -4.80 18.64 0.81
C ASN A 206 -4.83 17.20 1.39
N LEU A 207 -5.16 17.00 2.65
CA LEU A 207 -5.39 15.66 3.21
C LEU A 207 -6.61 15.00 2.55
N ARG A 208 -7.67 15.79 2.31
CA ARG A 208 -8.83 15.29 1.58
C ARG A 208 -8.48 14.93 0.15
N ASP A 209 -7.69 15.75 -0.54
CA ASP A 209 -7.24 15.47 -1.92
C ASP A 209 -6.48 14.15 -2.02
N LEU A 210 -5.64 13.83 -1.02
CA LEU A 210 -4.93 12.55 -0.97
C LEU A 210 -5.89 11.38 -0.80
N VAL A 211 -6.86 11.50 0.11
CA VAL A 211 -7.86 10.43 0.33
C VAL A 211 -8.73 10.23 -0.90
N GLU A 212 -9.19 11.32 -1.54
CA GLU A 212 -9.95 11.25 -2.79
C GLU A 212 -9.14 10.59 -3.92
N LEU A 213 -7.85 10.93 -4.05
CA LEU A 213 -6.94 10.29 -5.03
C LEU A 213 -6.84 8.77 -4.81
N GLU A 214 -6.72 8.31 -3.56
CA GLU A 214 -6.69 6.88 -3.23
C GLU A 214 -8.00 6.18 -3.57
N CYS A 215 -9.13 6.80 -3.24
CA CYS A 215 -10.44 6.27 -3.54
C CYS A 215 -10.68 6.20 -5.05
N ASP A 216 -10.34 7.27 -5.79
CA ASP A 216 -10.47 7.33 -7.25
C ASP A 216 -9.55 6.33 -7.94
N THR A 217 -8.31 6.15 -7.45
CA THR A 217 -7.38 5.12 -7.95
C THR A 217 -8.04 3.74 -7.93
N SER A 218 -8.67 3.39 -6.81
CA SER A 218 -9.32 2.09 -6.64
C SER A 218 -10.59 1.97 -7.50
N ALA A 219 -11.44 3.01 -7.48
CA ALA A 219 -12.73 3.01 -8.17
C ALA A 219 -12.58 3.00 -9.70
N VAL A 220 -11.71 3.88 -10.24
CA VAL A 220 -11.44 3.98 -11.69
C VAL A 220 -10.76 2.72 -12.21
N SER A 221 -9.75 2.21 -11.50
CA SER A 221 -9.06 0.96 -11.90
C SER A 221 -10.00 -0.24 -11.90
N ASN A 222 -10.90 -0.32 -10.91
CA ASN A 222 -11.89 -1.39 -10.85
C ASN A 222 -12.93 -1.27 -11.97
N ALA A 223 -13.44 -0.06 -12.26
CA ALA A 223 -14.37 0.18 -13.35
C ALA A 223 -13.73 -0.19 -14.71
N ALA A 224 -12.50 0.27 -14.96
CA ALA A 224 -11.76 -0.07 -16.18
C ALA A 224 -11.57 -1.59 -16.34
N ARG A 225 -11.24 -2.29 -15.25
CA ARG A 225 -11.09 -3.75 -15.25
C ARG A 225 -12.40 -4.46 -15.58
N LEU A 226 -13.51 -4.04 -14.97
CA LEU A 226 -14.83 -4.63 -15.20
C LEU A 226 -15.32 -4.39 -16.65
N ILE A 227 -15.10 -3.19 -17.17
CA ILE A 227 -15.41 -2.86 -18.57
C ILE A 227 -14.57 -3.72 -19.51
N ARG A 228 -13.27 -3.89 -19.25
CA ARG A 228 -12.38 -4.72 -20.08
C ARG A 228 -12.83 -6.16 -20.21
N ILE A 229 -13.39 -6.74 -19.13
CA ILE A 229 -13.90 -8.12 -19.14
C ILE A 229 -15.37 -8.21 -19.60
N GLY A 230 -15.96 -7.12 -20.07
CA GLY A 230 -17.35 -7.09 -20.56
C GLY A 230 -18.41 -7.31 -19.48
N ALA A 231 -18.13 -6.91 -18.23
CA ALA A 231 -19.09 -7.03 -17.14
C ALA A 231 -20.38 -6.23 -17.44
N PRO A 232 -21.56 -6.71 -16.99
CA PRO A 232 -22.82 -5.97 -17.13
C PRO A 232 -22.74 -4.57 -16.54
N ASP A 233 -23.40 -3.59 -17.16
CA ASP A 233 -23.40 -2.17 -16.72
C ASP A 233 -23.81 -2.01 -15.25
N SER A 234 -24.81 -2.77 -14.79
CA SER A 234 -25.24 -2.79 -13.39
C SER A 234 -24.11 -3.19 -12.43
N VAL A 235 -23.28 -4.15 -12.82
CA VAL A 235 -22.13 -4.62 -12.02
C VAL A 235 -21.05 -3.53 -11.97
N VAL A 236 -20.74 -2.91 -13.11
CA VAL A 236 -19.76 -1.81 -13.18
C VAL A 236 -20.20 -0.66 -12.28
N ARG A 237 -21.46 -0.22 -12.38
CA ARG A 237 -22.02 0.89 -11.60
C ARG A 237 -22.07 0.60 -10.10
N THR A 238 -22.47 -0.60 -9.71
CA THR A 238 -22.55 -1.01 -8.30
C THR A 238 -21.14 -1.04 -7.65
N ASN A 239 -20.12 -1.40 -8.43
CA ASN A 239 -18.74 -1.48 -7.94
C ASN A 239 -17.93 -0.18 -8.07
N ALA A 240 -18.48 0.85 -8.72
CA ALA A 240 -17.89 2.19 -8.78
C ALA A 240 -18.21 2.93 -7.48
N ARG A 241 -17.31 2.89 -6.50
CA ARG A 241 -17.46 3.59 -5.21
C ARG A 241 -17.25 5.08 -5.42
N ARG A 242 -18.27 5.88 -5.07
CA ARG A 242 -18.29 7.34 -5.29
C ARG A 242 -18.47 8.14 -3.99
N ASP A 243 -18.40 7.50 -2.85
CA ASP A 243 -18.59 8.09 -1.53
C ASP A 243 -17.48 9.08 -1.13
N CYS A 244 -16.28 8.89 -1.68
CA CYS A 244 -15.18 9.81 -1.54
C CYS A 244 -14.44 9.89 -2.89
N THR A 245 -14.71 10.93 -3.66
CA THR A 245 -14.16 11.10 -5.00
C THR A 245 -13.94 12.58 -5.30
N ALA A 246 -12.93 12.86 -6.09
CA ALA A 246 -12.67 14.18 -6.64
C ALA A 246 -13.30 14.37 -8.02
N LEU A 247 -13.81 13.30 -8.63
CA LEU A 247 -14.58 13.40 -9.87
C LEU A 247 -16.02 13.83 -9.59
N THR A 248 -16.58 14.61 -10.47
CA THR A 248 -17.99 15.00 -10.41
C THR A 248 -18.92 13.84 -10.81
N ASN A 249 -20.19 13.96 -10.46
CA ASN A 249 -21.18 12.96 -10.86
C ASN A 249 -21.28 12.84 -12.38
N ASP A 250 -21.18 13.96 -13.12
CA ASP A 250 -21.25 13.99 -14.58
C ASP A 250 -20.03 13.29 -15.21
N GLU A 251 -18.82 13.52 -14.65
CA GLU A 251 -17.62 12.78 -15.08
C GLU A 251 -17.77 11.28 -14.84
N TRP A 252 -18.29 10.88 -13.68
CA TRP A 252 -18.54 9.46 -13.39
C TRP A 252 -19.55 8.85 -14.35
N GLU A 253 -20.71 9.51 -14.59
CA GLU A 253 -21.70 9.00 -15.54
C GLU A 253 -21.14 8.90 -16.96
N TYR A 254 -20.31 9.89 -17.35
CA TYR A 254 -19.63 9.86 -18.64
C TYR A 254 -18.63 8.71 -18.77
N LEU A 255 -17.84 8.45 -17.71
CA LEU A 255 -16.90 7.32 -17.68
C LEU A 255 -17.62 5.96 -17.74
N LEU A 256 -18.63 5.78 -16.89
CA LEU A 256 -19.33 4.49 -16.76
C LEU A 256 -20.25 4.17 -17.95
N ALA A 257 -20.55 5.11 -18.82
CA ALA A 257 -21.23 4.86 -20.07
C ALA A 257 -20.31 4.32 -21.18
N ALA A 258 -19.02 4.10 -20.92
CA ALA A 258 -18.11 3.44 -21.85
C ALA A 258 -18.42 1.94 -21.96
N ARG A 259 -18.32 1.38 -23.18
CA ARG A 259 -18.60 -0.04 -23.44
C ARG A 259 -17.35 -0.88 -23.62
N ASP A 260 -16.22 -0.24 -23.80
CA ASP A 260 -14.91 -0.83 -24.01
C ASP A 260 -13.83 0.01 -23.31
N LEU A 261 -12.64 -0.58 -23.17
CA LEU A 261 -11.53 0.06 -22.46
C LEU A 261 -10.98 1.30 -23.19
N ASP A 262 -10.98 1.29 -24.53
CA ASP A 262 -10.43 2.41 -25.29
C ASP A 262 -11.34 3.64 -25.19
N THR A 263 -12.64 3.44 -25.29
CA THR A 263 -13.65 4.46 -25.01
C THR A 263 -13.53 4.98 -23.57
N PHE A 264 -13.32 4.08 -22.60
CA PHE A 264 -13.13 4.47 -21.20
C PHE A 264 -11.87 5.35 -21.02
N LYS A 265 -10.74 4.94 -21.60
CA LYS A 265 -9.49 5.71 -21.58
C LYS A 265 -9.66 7.09 -22.24
N ALA A 266 -10.30 7.16 -23.41
CA ALA A 266 -10.55 8.42 -24.11
C ALA A 266 -11.42 9.40 -23.29
N ARG A 267 -12.39 8.86 -22.54
CA ARG A 267 -13.22 9.66 -21.63
C ARG A 267 -12.47 10.07 -20.38
N PHE A 268 -11.68 9.16 -19.82
CA PHE A 268 -10.83 9.43 -18.65
C PHE A 268 -9.81 10.55 -18.92
N ALA A 269 -9.26 10.62 -20.13
CA ALA A 269 -8.36 11.70 -20.54
C ALA A 269 -8.99 13.10 -20.45
N ARG A 270 -10.31 13.22 -20.40
CA ARG A 270 -11.04 14.48 -20.24
C ARG A 270 -11.33 14.86 -18.79
N THR A 271 -11.01 14.01 -17.85
CA THR A 271 -11.14 14.31 -16.41
C THR A 271 -9.91 15.05 -15.89
N LYS A 272 -9.98 15.51 -14.64
CA LYS A 272 -8.84 16.12 -13.97
C LYS A 272 -7.59 15.22 -13.90
N TYR A 273 -7.75 13.94 -14.10
CA TYR A 273 -6.67 12.93 -14.13
C TYR A 273 -6.12 12.69 -15.55
N GLY A 274 -6.66 13.38 -16.56
CA GLY A 274 -6.20 13.27 -17.96
C GLY A 274 -4.69 13.37 -18.12
N PRO A 275 -4.00 14.33 -17.47
CA PRO A 275 -2.54 14.44 -17.54
C PRO A 275 -1.77 13.17 -17.18
N LEU A 276 -2.38 12.24 -16.44
CA LEU A 276 -1.75 10.93 -16.16
C LEU A 276 -1.48 10.13 -17.42
N LEU A 277 -2.30 10.31 -18.47
CA LEU A 277 -2.16 9.59 -19.73
C LEU A 277 -1.25 10.32 -20.73
N GLU A 278 -1.01 11.63 -20.55
CA GLU A 278 -0.25 12.44 -21.50
C GLU A 278 1.27 12.21 -21.43
N HIS A 279 1.77 11.83 -20.26
CA HIS A 279 3.21 11.75 -20.02
C HIS A 279 3.77 10.30 -20.02
N HIS A 280 2.91 9.30 -20.02
CA HIS A 280 3.33 7.91 -19.93
C HIS A 280 2.35 6.99 -20.68
N GLU A 281 2.90 6.11 -21.51
CA GLU A 281 2.15 4.99 -22.10
C GLU A 281 1.93 3.90 -21.03
N TYR A 282 0.97 4.10 -20.15
CA TYR A 282 0.61 3.06 -19.17
C TYR A 282 -0.27 2.00 -19.82
N SER A 283 0.17 0.76 -19.77
CA SER A 283 -0.65 -0.39 -20.17
C SER A 283 -1.87 -0.52 -19.26
N VAL A 284 -1.74 -0.11 -18.00
CA VAL A 284 -2.78 -0.17 -16.97
C VAL A 284 -2.95 1.18 -16.28
N LEU A 285 -4.18 1.69 -16.18
CA LEU A 285 -4.48 2.96 -15.50
C LEU A 285 -3.98 3.00 -14.05
N LYS A 286 -3.96 1.85 -13.37
CA LYS A 286 -3.46 1.74 -11.99
C LYS A 286 -2.00 2.16 -11.86
N GLU A 287 -1.16 1.84 -12.83
CA GLU A 287 0.25 2.25 -12.87
C GLU A 287 0.37 3.77 -12.95
N GLY A 288 -0.41 4.40 -13.85
CA GLY A 288 -0.47 5.85 -13.96
C GLY A 288 -0.84 6.54 -12.65
N PHE A 289 -1.84 6.01 -11.96
CA PHE A 289 -2.22 6.52 -10.64
C PHE A 289 -1.10 6.36 -9.59
N PHE A 290 -0.34 5.27 -9.62
CA PHE A 290 0.77 5.09 -8.69
C PHE A 290 1.86 6.12 -8.89
N HIS A 291 2.29 6.37 -10.13
CA HIS A 291 3.28 7.40 -10.45
C HIS A 291 2.78 8.80 -10.08
N TYR A 292 1.56 9.14 -10.50
CA TYR A 292 0.95 10.43 -10.13
C TYR A 292 0.91 10.65 -8.61
N ARG A 293 0.52 9.63 -7.85
CA ARG A 293 0.47 9.71 -6.40
C ARG A 293 1.86 9.87 -5.80
N CYS A 294 2.89 9.19 -6.34
CA CYS A 294 4.26 9.38 -5.90
C CYS A 294 4.69 10.83 -6.09
N ASP A 295 4.46 11.43 -7.25
CA ASP A 295 4.78 12.82 -7.53
C ASP A 295 4.00 13.79 -6.64
N TRP A 296 2.71 13.51 -6.45
CA TRP A 296 1.86 14.28 -5.57
C TRP A 296 2.37 14.20 -4.11
N CYS A 297 2.71 13.01 -3.62
CA CYS A 297 3.27 12.82 -2.28
C CYS A 297 4.65 13.48 -2.14
N ARG A 298 5.54 13.39 -3.13
CA ARG A 298 6.84 14.07 -3.16
C ARG A 298 6.67 15.59 -3.00
N LYS A 299 5.74 16.17 -3.76
CA LYS A 299 5.41 17.60 -3.66
C LYS A 299 4.95 17.99 -2.27
N TRP A 300 3.95 17.30 -1.71
CA TRP A 300 3.36 17.69 -0.44
C TRP A 300 4.22 17.34 0.77
N LEU A 301 5.03 16.31 0.69
CA LEU A 301 6.05 16.01 1.70
C LEU A 301 7.05 17.16 1.85
N ARG A 302 7.39 17.85 0.76
CA ARG A 302 8.32 19.00 0.76
C ARG A 302 7.63 20.28 1.26
N PHE A 303 6.43 20.57 0.81
CA PHE A 303 5.81 21.90 0.96
C PHE A 303 4.72 21.97 2.03
N SER A 304 4.10 20.87 2.45
CA SER A 304 3.03 20.92 3.45
C SER A 304 3.58 21.20 4.85
N THR A 305 2.80 21.95 5.62
CA THR A 305 3.02 22.17 7.06
C THR A 305 2.09 21.33 7.92
N ASP A 306 1.24 20.49 7.31
CA ASP A 306 0.35 19.56 8.01
C ASP A 306 1.12 18.26 8.34
N PRO A 307 1.35 17.95 9.64
CA PRO A 307 2.07 16.76 10.05
C PRO A 307 1.40 15.46 9.59
N THR A 308 0.07 15.39 9.61
CA THR A 308 -0.71 14.22 9.22
C THR A 308 -0.52 13.93 7.75
N LEU A 309 -0.66 14.95 6.89
CA LEU A 309 -0.46 14.83 5.46
C LEU A 309 0.98 14.41 5.12
N VAL A 310 1.96 15.07 5.75
CA VAL A 310 3.39 14.76 5.51
C VAL A 310 3.73 13.34 5.94
N MET A 311 3.19 12.88 7.06
CA MET A 311 3.36 11.51 7.53
C MET A 311 2.76 10.49 6.54
N LEU A 312 1.53 10.73 6.07
CA LEU A 312 0.87 9.90 5.05
C LEU A 312 1.68 9.85 3.75
N CYS A 313 2.10 11.02 3.24
CA CYS A 313 2.94 11.09 2.05
C CYS A 313 4.24 10.31 2.21
N TYR A 314 4.92 10.45 3.36
CA TYR A 314 6.14 9.71 3.63
C TYR A 314 5.91 8.19 3.61
N VAL A 315 4.90 7.72 4.33
CA VAL A 315 4.64 6.27 4.42
C VAL A 315 4.27 5.69 3.07
N TRP A 316 3.51 6.42 2.26
CA TRP A 316 3.22 6.01 0.88
C TRP A 316 4.48 5.87 0.04
N LEU A 317 5.34 6.87 0.05
CA LEU A 317 6.61 6.83 -0.69
C LEU A 317 7.53 5.71 -0.19
N ALA A 318 7.60 5.51 1.13
CA ALA A 318 8.37 4.43 1.72
C ALA A 318 7.81 3.02 1.39
N ARG A 319 6.48 2.89 1.26
CA ARG A 319 5.85 1.64 0.77
C ARG A 319 6.19 1.38 -0.69
N CYS A 320 6.16 2.41 -1.53
CA CYS A 320 6.59 2.26 -2.93
C CYS A 320 8.04 1.80 -3.01
N GLU A 321 8.96 2.41 -2.23
CA GLU A 321 10.37 2.01 -2.19
C GLU A 321 10.53 0.54 -1.77
N VAL A 322 9.81 0.08 -0.73
CA VAL A 322 9.86 -1.33 -0.31
C VAL A 322 9.28 -2.25 -1.39
N GLN A 323 8.19 -1.86 -2.05
CA GLN A 323 7.62 -2.63 -3.16
C GLN A 323 8.60 -2.73 -4.34
N ASP A 324 9.30 -1.65 -4.67
CA ASP A 324 10.33 -1.65 -5.70
C ASP A 324 11.49 -2.59 -5.33
N LEU A 325 11.88 -2.60 -4.06
CA LEU A 325 12.90 -3.54 -3.56
C LEU A 325 12.41 -4.99 -3.65
N ASP A 326 11.13 -5.27 -3.39
CA ASP A 326 10.56 -6.61 -3.57
C ASP A 326 10.65 -7.04 -5.04
N HIS A 327 10.37 -6.13 -6.00
CA HIS A 327 10.56 -6.41 -7.45
C HIS A 327 12.03 -6.66 -7.80
N ILE A 328 12.96 -5.90 -7.23
CA ILE A 328 14.40 -6.14 -7.44
C ILE A 328 14.82 -7.49 -6.85
N ILE A 329 14.38 -7.82 -5.64
CA ILE A 329 14.64 -9.12 -5.00
C ILE A 329 14.13 -10.27 -5.88
N GLU A 330 12.91 -10.14 -6.42
CA GLU A 330 12.35 -11.13 -7.34
C GLU A 330 13.17 -11.21 -8.65
N GLY A 331 13.54 -10.05 -9.22
CA GLY A 331 14.38 -9.96 -10.41
C GLY A 331 15.70 -10.71 -10.24
N VAL A 332 16.42 -10.46 -9.15
CA VAL A 332 17.66 -11.15 -8.82
C VAL A 332 17.45 -12.66 -8.58
N HIS A 333 16.35 -13.01 -7.87
CA HIS A 333 16.02 -14.41 -7.59
C HIS A 333 15.74 -15.22 -8.86
N TYR A 334 14.98 -14.64 -9.79
CA TYR A 334 14.62 -15.27 -11.07
C TYR A 334 15.63 -14.98 -12.20
N LYS A 335 16.70 -14.24 -11.89
CA LYS A 335 17.75 -13.85 -12.86
C LYS A 335 17.19 -13.06 -14.04
N LEU A 336 16.24 -12.18 -13.79
CA LEU A 336 15.72 -11.28 -14.81
C LEU A 336 16.76 -10.19 -15.12
N PRO A 337 16.87 -9.75 -16.37
CA PRO A 337 17.73 -8.64 -16.72
C PRO A 337 17.18 -7.32 -16.16
N PRO A 338 18.03 -6.31 -15.84
CA PRO A 338 17.61 -5.03 -15.29
C PRO A 338 16.51 -4.32 -16.11
N GLU A 339 16.56 -4.46 -17.44
CA GLU A 339 15.58 -3.87 -18.37
C GLU A 339 14.15 -4.42 -18.20
N ASP A 340 14.00 -5.64 -17.68
CA ASP A 340 12.69 -6.23 -17.39
C ASP A 340 12.18 -5.84 -16.00
N VAL A 341 13.08 -5.51 -15.06
CA VAL A 341 12.75 -5.11 -13.70
C VAL A 341 12.44 -3.61 -13.62
N GLN A 342 13.22 -2.77 -14.27
CA GLN A 342 13.12 -1.32 -14.21
C GLN A 342 11.69 -0.77 -14.51
N PRO A 343 10.95 -1.27 -15.51
CA PRO A 343 9.58 -0.79 -15.78
C PRO A 343 8.58 -1.08 -14.66
N LEU A 344 8.90 -2.01 -13.73
CA LEU A 344 8.05 -2.37 -12.60
C LEU A 344 8.22 -1.41 -11.41
N LEU A 345 9.29 -0.58 -11.43
CA LEU A 345 9.65 0.28 -10.32
C LEU A 345 8.88 1.61 -10.39
N VAL A 346 8.17 1.93 -9.32
CA VAL A 346 7.34 3.14 -9.21
C VAL A 346 8.12 4.30 -8.58
N GLY A 347 9.00 4.00 -7.64
CA GLY A 347 9.82 5.01 -6.94
C GLY A 347 11.06 5.43 -7.72
N PHE A 348 11.47 4.64 -8.71
CA PHE A 348 12.60 4.96 -9.57
C PHE A 348 12.32 6.19 -10.41
N ASP A 349 13.16 7.22 -10.29
CA ASP A 349 13.06 8.46 -11.06
C ASP A 349 14.46 8.82 -11.58
N GLU A 350 14.64 8.80 -12.88
CA GLU A 350 15.92 9.11 -13.51
C GLU A 350 16.42 10.56 -13.25
N LYS A 351 15.51 11.43 -12.81
CA LYS A 351 15.81 12.84 -12.51
C LYS A 351 16.19 13.10 -11.05
N ASP A 352 16.20 12.07 -10.20
CA ASP A 352 16.41 12.20 -8.75
C ASP A 352 17.89 12.05 -8.31
#